data_5b2f1b20f251355d01d450a51043158e
#
_entry.id   5b2f1b20f251355d01d450a51043158e
#
_cell.length_a   1.000
_cell.length_b   1.000
_cell.length_c   1.000
_cell.angle_alpha   90.00
_cell.angle_beta   90.00
_cell.angle_gamma   90.00
#
_symmetry.space_group_name_H-M   'P 1'
#
loop_
_entity.id
_entity.type
_entity.pdbx_description
1 polymer ?
#
loop_
_entity_poly.entity_id
_entity_poly.type
_entity_poly.pdbx_seq_one_letter_code
_entity_poly.pdbx_strand_id
1 'polypeptide(L)'
;NKRSKSSVWILVIGLLYGLFFYPQPMYQEMPWFFAFIGIFVTGIFLINFGQFIPAWDSGYYKLLMSQNIKYEQYLKSKYTLMALSVIILFVLSIPYVYFGWKILLAHFAAAIYNLGVNTHVILLGGSFNRKNIDLNQRAAFNYQGTGAVHLLIGIPLMLLPLGIFGLSYFLAGFEIGCLVLALLGITGIVFHQKLMTFITDRYVKSKYKMIDAFSQDN
;
A
#
# COMPACT_ATOMS: atom_id res chain seq x y z
N ASN A 1 -2.83 -12.40 -18.38
CA ASN A 1 -3.19 -12.35 -16.96
C ASN A 1 -4.36 -11.37 -16.78
N LYS A 2 -5.57 -11.91 -16.52
CA LYS A 2 -6.79 -11.10 -16.35
C LYS A 2 -6.75 -10.26 -15.09
N ARG A 3 -6.12 -10.78 -14.03
CA ARG A 3 -6.01 -10.09 -12.73
C ARG A 3 -5.16 -8.81 -12.83
N SER A 4 -4.01 -8.88 -13.50
CA SER A 4 -3.17 -7.69 -13.72
C SER A 4 -3.89 -6.61 -14.53
N LYS A 5 -4.63 -7.01 -15.59
CA LYS A 5 -5.42 -6.04 -16.39
C LYS A 5 -6.49 -5.36 -15.55
N SER A 6 -7.24 -6.10 -14.73
CA SER A 6 -8.26 -5.50 -13.86
C SER A 6 -7.64 -4.63 -12.77
N SER A 7 -6.45 -4.96 -12.26
CA SER A 7 -5.73 -4.11 -11.30
C SER A 7 -5.36 -2.75 -11.90
N VAL A 8 -4.94 -2.71 -13.18
CA VAL A 8 -4.66 -1.43 -13.86
C VAL A 8 -5.91 -0.55 -13.94
N TRP A 9 -7.06 -1.13 -14.29
CA TRP A 9 -8.32 -0.37 -14.29
C TRP A 9 -8.70 0.18 -12.92
N ILE A 10 -8.48 -0.60 -11.86
CA ILE A 10 -8.72 -0.13 -10.48
C ILE A 10 -7.79 1.05 -10.14
N LEU A 11 -6.53 1.03 -10.60
CA LEU A 11 -5.60 2.15 -10.41
C LEU A 11 -6.09 3.42 -11.12
N VAL A 12 -6.54 3.29 -12.37
CA VAL A 12 -7.07 4.43 -13.14
C VAL A 12 -8.31 5.00 -12.47
N ILE A 13 -9.27 4.16 -12.09
CA ILE A 13 -10.48 4.59 -11.38
C ILE A 13 -10.11 5.26 -10.05
N GLY A 14 -9.19 4.68 -9.30
CA GLY A 14 -8.74 5.26 -8.03
C GLY A 14 -8.03 6.59 -8.19
N LEU A 15 -7.23 6.77 -9.25
CA LEU A 15 -6.62 8.05 -9.57
C LEU A 15 -7.70 9.10 -9.91
N LEU A 16 -8.76 8.72 -10.62
CA LEU A 16 -9.86 9.63 -10.98
C LEU A 16 -10.79 9.97 -9.81
N TYR A 17 -10.64 9.28 -8.67
CA TYR A 17 -11.49 9.49 -7.49
C TYR A 17 -11.50 10.94 -7.02
N GLY A 18 -10.36 11.62 -7.08
CA GLY A 18 -10.23 13.03 -6.72
C GLY A 18 -11.09 13.95 -7.61
N LEU A 19 -11.24 13.65 -8.91
CA LEU A 19 -12.08 14.45 -9.82
C LEU A 19 -13.57 14.37 -9.44
N PHE A 20 -13.98 13.30 -8.79
CA PHE A 20 -15.36 13.14 -8.37
C PHE A 20 -15.67 13.92 -7.08
N PHE A 21 -14.71 13.99 -6.16
CA PHE A 21 -14.92 14.57 -4.83
C PHE A 21 -14.48 16.02 -4.71
N TYR A 22 -13.30 16.39 -5.21
CA TYR A 22 -12.73 17.73 -5.01
C TYR A 22 -13.53 18.89 -5.59
N PRO A 23 -14.28 18.75 -6.70
CA PRO A 23 -15.14 19.82 -7.19
C PRO A 23 -16.34 20.15 -6.28
N GLN A 24 -16.69 19.25 -5.35
CA GLN A 24 -17.90 19.41 -4.55
C GLN A 24 -17.61 20.27 -3.30
N PRO A 25 -18.36 21.38 -3.07
CA PRO A 25 -18.11 22.29 -1.95
C PRO A 25 -18.11 21.58 -0.59
N MET A 26 -18.97 20.60 -0.40
CA MET A 26 -19.08 19.82 0.84
C MET A 26 -17.74 19.24 1.28
N TYR A 27 -16.95 18.69 0.35
CA TYR A 27 -15.68 18.05 0.69
C TYR A 27 -14.53 19.04 0.85
N GLN A 28 -14.65 20.25 0.26
CA GLN A 28 -13.64 21.30 0.42
C GLN A 28 -13.57 21.84 1.86
N GLU A 29 -14.66 21.73 2.61
CA GLU A 29 -14.72 22.13 4.02
C GLU A 29 -14.26 21.03 4.97
N MET A 30 -13.87 19.84 4.46
CA MET A 30 -13.48 18.68 5.26
C MET A 30 -11.99 18.33 5.08
N PRO A 31 -11.06 18.98 5.81
CA PRO A 31 -9.62 18.76 5.61
C PRO A 31 -9.15 17.32 5.83
N TRP A 32 -9.79 16.58 6.74
CA TRP A 32 -9.51 15.16 6.96
C TRP A 32 -9.79 14.30 5.72
N PHE A 33 -10.73 14.75 4.88
CA PHE A 33 -11.07 14.07 3.65
C PHE A 33 -9.95 14.19 2.61
N PHE A 34 -9.20 15.30 2.59
CA PHE A 34 -8.03 15.44 1.72
C PHE A 34 -6.94 14.44 2.09
N ALA A 35 -6.71 14.21 3.38
CA ALA A 35 -5.77 13.19 3.83
C ALA A 35 -6.24 11.77 3.44
N PHE A 36 -7.53 11.47 3.61
CA PHE A 36 -8.12 10.20 3.18
C PHE A 36 -7.91 9.95 1.69
N ILE A 37 -8.31 10.90 0.84
CA ILE A 37 -8.14 10.76 -0.63
C ILE A 37 -6.66 10.71 -0.99
N GLY A 38 -5.80 11.50 -0.35
CA GLY A 38 -4.36 11.47 -0.57
C GLY A 38 -3.74 10.11 -0.29
N ILE A 39 -4.05 9.50 0.86
CA ILE A 39 -3.58 8.16 1.24
C ILE A 39 -4.11 7.12 0.25
N PHE A 40 -5.40 7.20 -0.11
CA PHE A 40 -6.03 6.28 -1.02
C PHE A 40 -5.44 6.39 -2.43
N VAL A 41 -5.40 7.58 -3.03
CA VAL A 41 -4.92 7.80 -4.40
C VAL A 41 -3.46 7.41 -4.55
N THR A 42 -2.58 7.87 -3.65
CA THR A 42 -1.15 7.57 -3.73
C THR A 42 -0.82 6.13 -3.30
N GLY A 43 -1.69 5.49 -2.49
CA GLY A 43 -1.53 4.13 -1.99
C GLY A 43 -2.39 3.07 -2.66
N ILE A 44 -3.18 3.39 -3.69
CA ILE A 44 -4.12 2.43 -4.28
C ILE A 44 -3.44 1.18 -4.85
N PHE A 45 -2.22 1.30 -5.37
CA PHE A 45 -1.43 0.15 -5.81
C PHE A 45 -1.02 -0.73 -4.62
N LEU A 46 -0.67 -0.12 -3.49
CA LEU A 46 -0.34 -0.84 -2.26
C LEU A 46 -1.53 -1.67 -1.80
N ILE A 47 -2.73 -1.10 -1.85
CA ILE A 47 -3.98 -1.75 -1.44
C ILE A 47 -4.33 -2.88 -2.41
N ASN A 48 -4.21 -2.68 -3.73
CA ASN A 48 -4.66 -3.66 -4.73
C ASN A 48 -3.62 -4.73 -5.07
N PHE A 49 -2.35 -4.40 -4.98
CA PHE A 49 -1.26 -5.31 -5.30
C PHE A 49 -0.46 -5.71 -4.07
N GLY A 50 -0.03 -4.73 -3.29
CA GLY A 50 0.92 -4.94 -2.21
C GLY A 50 0.42 -5.89 -1.15
N GLN A 51 -0.84 -5.76 -0.72
CA GLN A 51 -1.41 -6.61 0.33
C GLN A 51 -1.49 -8.11 -0.05
N PHE A 52 -1.36 -8.44 -1.34
CA PHE A 52 -1.36 -9.81 -1.83
C PHE A 52 0.04 -10.39 -2.07
N ILE A 53 1.11 -9.68 -1.72
CA ILE A 53 2.45 -10.26 -1.72
C ILE A 53 2.57 -11.24 -0.53
N PRO A 54 3.08 -12.46 -0.70
CA PRO A 54 3.63 -13.12 -1.89
C PRO A 54 2.62 -13.96 -2.71
N ALA A 55 1.32 -13.86 -2.43
CA ALA A 55 0.29 -14.67 -3.09
C ALA A 55 0.27 -14.52 -4.62
N TRP A 56 0.71 -13.36 -5.14
CA TRP A 56 0.92 -13.15 -6.58
C TRP A 56 1.85 -14.18 -7.21
N ASP A 57 2.80 -14.69 -6.43
CA ASP A 57 3.81 -15.63 -6.87
C ASP A 57 3.46 -17.07 -6.44
N SER A 58 2.29 -17.32 -5.84
CA SER A 58 1.91 -18.61 -5.22
C SER A 58 2.05 -19.79 -6.16
N GLY A 59 1.64 -19.66 -7.43
CA GLY A 59 1.69 -20.75 -8.42
C GLY A 59 3.11 -21.26 -8.75
N TYR A 60 4.15 -20.48 -8.49
CA TYR A 60 5.55 -20.85 -8.73
C TYR A 60 6.45 -20.55 -7.51
N TYR A 61 5.85 -20.26 -6.36
CA TYR A 61 6.59 -19.88 -5.14
C TYR A 61 7.58 -20.93 -4.67
N LYS A 62 7.19 -22.21 -4.74
CA LYS A 62 8.07 -23.34 -4.41
C LYS A 62 9.30 -23.37 -5.31
N LEU A 63 9.11 -23.21 -6.63
CA LEU A 63 10.20 -23.15 -7.60
C LEU A 63 11.09 -21.93 -7.35
N LEU A 64 10.50 -20.77 -7.10
CA LEU A 64 11.23 -19.54 -6.79
C LEU A 64 12.11 -19.71 -5.54
N MET A 65 11.58 -20.35 -4.50
CA MET A 65 12.30 -20.56 -3.24
C MET A 65 13.28 -21.73 -3.25
N SER A 66 13.24 -22.60 -4.28
CA SER A 66 14.25 -23.64 -4.51
C SER A 66 15.48 -23.12 -5.26
N GLN A 67 15.34 -21.98 -5.93
CA GLN A 67 16.47 -21.27 -6.55
C GLN A 67 17.30 -20.58 -5.46
N ASN A 68 18.57 -20.30 -5.76
CA ASN A 68 19.49 -19.61 -4.84
C ASN A 68 19.21 -18.10 -4.74
N ILE A 69 17.93 -17.72 -4.62
CA ILE A 69 17.49 -16.33 -4.49
C ILE A 69 17.40 -15.98 -3.00
N LYS A 70 18.12 -14.95 -2.59
CA LYS A 70 18.00 -14.42 -1.22
C LYS A 70 16.66 -13.72 -1.04
N TYR A 71 15.95 -14.00 0.05
CA TYR A 71 14.70 -13.31 0.39
C TYR A 71 14.82 -11.78 0.39
N GLU A 72 15.97 -11.27 0.82
CA GLU A 72 16.26 -9.84 0.77
C GLU A 72 16.12 -9.28 -0.64
N GLN A 73 16.67 -9.94 -1.65
CA GLN A 73 16.57 -9.51 -3.06
C GLN A 73 15.14 -9.57 -3.57
N TYR A 74 14.42 -10.64 -3.22
CA TYR A 74 13.01 -10.79 -3.55
C TYR A 74 12.17 -9.65 -2.94
N LEU A 75 12.31 -9.38 -1.66
CA LEU A 75 11.57 -8.34 -0.96
C LEU A 75 11.96 -6.94 -1.43
N LYS A 76 13.25 -6.70 -1.71
CA LYS A 76 13.73 -5.44 -2.28
C LYS A 76 13.07 -5.14 -3.63
N SER A 77 12.93 -6.14 -4.50
CA SER A 77 12.24 -5.96 -5.79
C SER A 77 10.77 -5.58 -5.60
N LYS A 78 10.07 -6.22 -4.65
CA LYS A 78 8.67 -5.90 -4.33
C LYS A 78 8.53 -4.50 -3.71
N TYR A 79 9.43 -4.13 -2.79
CA TYR A 79 9.50 -2.78 -2.23
C TYR A 79 9.70 -1.74 -3.33
N THR A 80 10.67 -1.92 -4.20
CA THR A 80 10.98 -0.99 -5.30
C THR A 80 9.77 -0.78 -6.20
N LEU A 81 9.06 -1.86 -6.56
CA LEU A 81 7.84 -1.78 -7.38
C LEU A 81 6.75 -0.95 -6.68
N MET A 82 6.53 -1.19 -5.39
CA MET A 82 5.54 -0.44 -4.61
C MET A 82 5.95 1.02 -4.43
N ALA A 83 7.20 1.29 -4.09
CA ALA A 83 7.72 2.65 -3.93
C ALA A 83 7.59 3.45 -5.24
N LEU A 84 7.97 2.85 -6.36
CA LEU A 84 7.84 3.49 -7.68
C LEU A 84 6.37 3.79 -8.00
N SER A 85 5.45 2.87 -7.67
CA SER A 85 4.01 3.10 -7.90
C SER A 85 3.47 4.29 -7.11
N VAL A 86 3.89 4.45 -5.84
CA VAL A 86 3.50 5.60 -5.00
C VAL A 86 4.00 6.91 -5.61
N ILE A 87 5.26 6.94 -6.06
CA ILE A 87 5.85 8.13 -6.69
C ILE A 87 5.08 8.48 -7.97
N ILE A 88 4.83 7.51 -8.84
CA ILE A 88 4.08 7.72 -10.10
C ILE A 88 2.67 8.23 -9.79
N LEU A 89 1.94 7.61 -8.87
CA LEU A 89 0.58 8.00 -8.51
C LEU A 89 0.55 9.41 -7.88
N PHE A 90 1.54 9.77 -7.07
CA PHE A 90 1.68 11.13 -6.56
C PHE A 90 1.89 12.12 -7.70
N VAL A 91 2.83 11.87 -8.62
CA VAL A 91 3.08 12.75 -9.78
C VAL A 91 1.82 12.91 -10.64
N LEU A 92 1.08 11.83 -10.88
CA LEU A 92 -0.19 11.86 -11.60
C LEU A 92 -1.31 12.60 -10.84
N SER A 93 -1.19 12.74 -9.54
CA SER A 93 -2.15 13.47 -8.70
C SER A 93 -1.84 14.97 -8.57
N ILE A 94 -0.67 15.45 -9.04
CA ILE A 94 -0.30 16.87 -8.99
C ILE A 94 -1.36 17.81 -9.61
N PRO A 95 -2.02 17.46 -10.73
CA PRO A 95 -3.06 18.31 -11.30
C PRO A 95 -4.21 18.65 -10.34
N TYR A 96 -4.41 17.87 -9.27
CA TYR A 96 -5.41 18.19 -8.25
C TYR A 96 -5.14 19.48 -7.47
N VAL A 97 -3.94 20.06 -7.61
CA VAL A 97 -3.63 21.42 -7.10
C VAL A 97 -4.60 22.48 -7.63
N TYR A 98 -5.22 22.23 -8.80
CA TYR A 98 -6.26 23.09 -9.37
C TYR A 98 -7.43 23.34 -8.41
N PHE A 99 -7.78 22.36 -7.58
CA PHE A 99 -8.86 22.45 -6.59
C PHE A 99 -8.39 23.07 -5.25
N GLY A 100 -7.09 23.24 -5.05
CA GLY A 100 -6.51 23.90 -3.88
C GLY A 100 -5.16 23.32 -3.47
N TRP A 101 -4.26 24.19 -3.00
CA TRP A 101 -2.91 23.79 -2.59
C TRP A 101 -2.88 22.82 -1.40
N LYS A 102 -3.88 22.90 -0.52
CA LYS A 102 -4.03 21.97 0.63
C LYS A 102 -4.21 20.52 0.18
N ILE A 103 -4.86 20.30 -0.94
CA ILE A 103 -5.03 18.98 -1.54
C ILE A 103 -3.66 18.42 -1.95
N LEU A 104 -2.85 19.21 -2.65
CA LEU A 104 -1.51 18.78 -3.03
C LEU A 104 -0.63 18.49 -1.81
N LEU A 105 -0.71 19.33 -0.76
CA LEU A 105 0.02 19.12 0.48
C LEU A 105 -0.38 17.81 1.16
N ALA A 106 -1.68 17.50 1.22
CA ALA A 106 -2.19 16.25 1.76
C ALA A 106 -1.70 15.04 0.95
N HIS A 107 -1.75 15.12 -0.40
CA HIS A 107 -1.24 14.06 -1.27
C HIS A 107 0.26 13.83 -1.11
N PHE A 108 1.03 14.91 -0.97
CA PHE A 108 2.47 14.83 -0.74
C PHE A 108 2.80 14.15 0.60
N ALA A 109 2.16 14.59 1.69
CA ALA A 109 2.33 13.98 3.01
C ALA A 109 1.91 12.50 3.02
N ALA A 110 0.78 12.20 2.37
CA ALA A 110 0.28 10.84 2.22
C ALA A 110 1.23 9.95 1.40
N ALA A 111 1.81 10.46 0.32
CA ALA A 111 2.78 9.73 -0.50
C ALA A 111 4.04 9.38 0.31
N ILE A 112 4.58 10.33 1.07
CA ILE A 112 5.73 10.07 1.94
C ILE A 112 5.39 9.04 3.01
N TYR A 113 4.21 9.11 3.61
CA TYR A 113 3.73 8.11 4.58
C TYR A 113 3.58 6.73 3.93
N ASN A 114 2.99 6.65 2.75
CA ASN A 114 2.85 5.40 1.99
C ASN A 114 4.21 4.77 1.66
N LEU A 115 5.19 5.59 1.25
CA LEU A 115 6.57 5.12 0.97
C LEU A 115 7.27 4.59 2.22
N GLY A 116 7.20 5.34 3.32
CA GLY A 116 8.01 5.03 4.50
C GLY A 116 7.35 4.05 5.47
N VAL A 117 6.03 4.08 5.59
CA VAL A 117 5.30 3.26 6.58
C VAL A 117 4.49 2.17 5.89
N ASN A 118 3.53 2.53 5.05
CA ASN A 118 2.56 1.58 4.53
C ASN A 118 3.21 0.47 3.69
N THR A 119 4.24 0.80 2.90
CA THR A 119 4.98 -0.20 2.11
C THR A 119 5.64 -1.26 3.01
N HIS A 120 6.23 -0.87 4.13
CA HIS A 120 6.82 -1.81 5.09
C HIS A 120 5.77 -2.62 5.84
N VAL A 121 4.67 -2.00 6.25
CA VAL A 121 3.52 -2.69 6.89
C VAL A 121 2.97 -3.78 5.97
N ILE A 122 2.80 -3.48 4.69
CA ILE A 122 2.33 -4.43 3.69
C ILE A 122 3.30 -5.61 3.52
N LEU A 123 4.58 -5.33 3.36
CA LEU A 123 5.59 -6.39 3.25
C LEU A 123 5.62 -7.27 4.49
N LEU A 124 5.57 -6.67 5.67
CA LEU A 124 5.50 -7.43 6.92
C LEU A 124 4.24 -8.30 6.97
N GLY A 125 3.10 -7.73 6.65
CA GLY A 125 1.82 -8.45 6.59
C GLY A 125 1.84 -9.62 5.61
N GLY A 126 2.49 -9.46 4.46
CA GLY A 126 2.67 -10.53 3.48
C GLY A 126 3.38 -11.78 4.03
N SER A 127 4.24 -11.64 5.04
CA SER A 127 4.89 -12.77 5.71
C SER A 127 3.90 -13.72 6.44
N PHE A 128 2.68 -13.26 6.70
CA PHE A 128 1.60 -14.03 7.32
C PHE A 128 0.59 -14.58 6.30
N ASN A 129 0.69 -14.16 5.02
CA ASN A 129 -0.23 -14.61 3.99
C ASN A 129 -0.01 -16.10 3.65
N ARG A 130 -1.12 -16.85 3.59
CA ARG A 130 -1.17 -18.31 3.32
C ARG A 130 -2.20 -18.65 2.24
N LYS A 131 -2.76 -17.63 1.57
CA LYS A 131 -3.82 -17.82 0.59
C LYS A 131 -3.28 -17.72 -0.83
N ASN A 132 -3.65 -18.67 -1.69
CA ASN A 132 -3.36 -18.65 -3.12
C ASN A 132 -4.21 -17.63 -3.85
N ILE A 133 -3.70 -17.17 -4.99
CA ILE A 133 -4.42 -16.31 -5.92
C ILE A 133 -4.39 -16.92 -7.31
N ASP A 134 -5.58 -17.12 -7.91
CA ASP A 134 -5.69 -17.46 -9.31
C ASP A 134 -5.53 -16.21 -10.19
N LEU A 135 -4.45 -16.17 -10.95
CA LEU A 135 -4.11 -15.05 -11.83
C LEU A 135 -5.03 -14.98 -13.09
N ASN A 136 -5.80 -16.02 -13.38
CA ASN A 136 -6.73 -16.05 -14.52
C ASN A 136 -8.10 -15.45 -14.16
N GLN A 137 -8.37 -15.21 -12.90
CA GLN A 137 -9.58 -14.54 -12.45
C GLN A 137 -9.39 -13.02 -12.37
N ARG A 138 -10.48 -12.25 -12.48
CA ARG A 138 -10.43 -10.78 -12.32
C ARG A 138 -10.20 -10.42 -10.85
N ALA A 139 -9.51 -9.29 -10.59
CA ALA A 139 -9.31 -8.80 -9.23
C ALA A 139 -10.60 -8.15 -8.67
N ALA A 140 -11.37 -7.48 -9.51
CA ALA A 140 -12.59 -6.79 -9.09
C ALA A 140 -13.62 -7.78 -8.56
N PHE A 141 -14.12 -7.51 -7.33
CA PHE A 141 -15.11 -8.34 -6.61
C PHE A 141 -14.71 -9.81 -6.37
N ASN A 142 -13.43 -10.13 -6.52
CA ASN A 142 -12.93 -11.47 -6.25
C ASN A 142 -12.18 -11.50 -4.92
N TYR A 143 -12.77 -12.17 -3.94
CA TYR A 143 -12.22 -12.31 -2.59
C TYR A 143 -11.20 -13.44 -2.45
N GLN A 144 -10.77 -14.08 -3.56
CA GLN A 144 -9.68 -15.06 -3.52
C GLN A 144 -8.38 -14.42 -3.02
N GLY A 145 -7.70 -15.15 -2.18
CA GLY A 145 -6.49 -14.66 -1.54
C GLY A 145 -6.77 -13.74 -0.34
N THR A 146 -8.02 -13.34 -0.08
CA THR A 146 -8.37 -12.56 1.11
C THR A 146 -8.56 -13.46 2.33
N GLY A 147 -8.15 -12.97 3.48
CA GLY A 147 -8.31 -13.65 4.78
C GLY A 147 -8.16 -12.64 5.91
N ALA A 148 -8.21 -13.12 7.15
CA ALA A 148 -8.05 -12.27 8.34
C ALA A 148 -6.79 -11.39 8.29
N VAL A 149 -5.71 -11.89 7.66
CA VAL A 149 -4.46 -11.13 7.47
C VAL A 149 -4.68 -9.84 6.68
N HIS A 150 -5.54 -9.86 5.66
CA HIS A 150 -5.82 -8.66 4.85
C HIS A 150 -6.60 -7.60 5.62
N LEU A 151 -7.50 -8.01 6.51
CA LEU A 151 -8.17 -7.08 7.43
C LEU A 151 -7.15 -6.48 8.42
N LEU A 152 -6.25 -7.32 8.97
CA LEU A 152 -5.20 -6.86 9.88
C LEU A 152 -4.20 -5.92 9.19
N ILE A 153 -3.95 -6.06 7.89
CA ILE A 153 -3.12 -5.14 7.10
C ILE A 153 -3.92 -3.89 6.73
N GLY A 154 -5.17 -4.05 6.30
CA GLY A 154 -6.03 -2.96 5.82
C GLY A 154 -6.31 -1.91 6.90
N ILE A 155 -6.51 -2.34 8.15
CA ILE A 155 -6.71 -1.43 9.28
C ILE A 155 -5.54 -0.45 9.45
N PRO A 156 -4.29 -0.88 9.64
CA PRO A 156 -3.17 0.06 9.77
C PRO A 156 -2.89 0.86 8.50
N LEU A 157 -3.20 0.34 7.31
CA LEU A 157 -2.97 1.06 6.05
C LEU A 157 -3.79 2.34 5.92
N MET A 158 -5.03 2.32 6.37
CA MET A 158 -5.95 3.44 6.20
C MET A 158 -6.29 4.13 7.51
N LEU A 159 -6.67 3.36 8.54
CA LEU A 159 -7.15 3.95 9.79
C LEU A 159 -6.03 4.55 10.63
N LEU A 160 -4.84 3.97 10.64
CA LEU A 160 -3.73 4.50 11.42
C LEU A 160 -3.30 5.89 10.94
N PRO A 161 -2.98 6.12 9.64
CA PRO A 161 -2.61 7.44 9.18
C PRO A 161 -3.75 8.46 9.30
N LEU A 162 -5.01 8.04 9.12
CA LEU A 162 -6.16 8.92 9.31
C LEU A 162 -6.34 9.31 10.78
N GLY A 163 -6.17 8.37 11.70
CA GLY A 163 -6.22 8.65 13.12
C GLY A 163 -5.12 9.60 13.59
N ILE A 164 -3.88 9.38 13.11
CA ILE A 164 -2.74 10.26 13.38
C ILE A 164 -2.98 11.66 12.80
N PHE A 165 -3.40 11.73 11.53
CA PHE A 165 -3.75 13.00 10.90
C PHE A 165 -4.87 13.71 11.65
N GLY A 166 -5.97 13.00 11.94
CA GLY A 166 -7.14 13.57 12.62
C GLY A 166 -6.79 14.12 14.00
N LEU A 167 -6.03 13.37 14.80
CA LEU A 167 -5.55 13.83 16.11
C LEU A 167 -4.67 15.08 15.98
N SER A 168 -3.70 15.06 15.09
CA SER A 168 -2.79 16.19 14.87
C SER A 168 -3.53 17.41 14.31
N TYR A 169 -4.48 17.20 13.41
CA TYR A 169 -5.36 18.23 12.85
C TYR A 169 -6.19 18.89 13.95
N PHE A 170 -6.80 18.10 14.81
CA PHE A 170 -7.65 18.61 15.90
C PHE A 170 -6.85 19.43 16.93
N LEU A 171 -5.62 19.03 17.20
CA LEU A 171 -4.76 19.72 18.19
C LEU A 171 -4.05 20.95 17.62
N ALA A 172 -3.65 20.95 16.37
CA ALA A 172 -2.71 21.95 15.85
C ALA A 172 -2.97 22.38 14.39
N GLY A 173 -4.06 21.90 13.76
CA GLY A 173 -4.46 22.32 12.43
C GLY A 173 -3.95 21.43 11.29
N PHE A 174 -4.36 21.79 10.05
CA PHE A 174 -4.20 20.97 8.86
C PHE A 174 -2.72 20.75 8.49
N GLU A 175 -1.96 21.82 8.49
CA GLU A 175 -0.55 21.81 8.09
C GLU A 175 0.29 20.94 9.01
N ILE A 176 0.00 20.98 10.32
CA ILE A 176 0.65 20.12 11.32
C ILE A 176 0.25 18.66 11.13
N GLY A 177 -1.02 18.39 10.81
CA GLY A 177 -1.45 17.03 10.46
C GLY A 177 -0.67 16.45 9.29
N CYS A 178 -0.49 17.23 8.21
CA CYS A 178 0.33 16.84 7.06
C CYS A 178 1.81 16.66 7.45
N LEU A 179 2.36 17.57 8.26
CA LEU A 179 3.74 17.51 8.71
C LEU A 179 4.03 16.24 9.53
N VAL A 180 3.14 15.88 10.45
CA VAL A 180 3.28 14.67 11.28
C VAL A 180 3.26 13.41 10.40
N LEU A 181 2.34 13.31 9.44
CA LEU A 181 2.34 12.18 8.50
C LEU A 181 3.65 12.11 7.70
N ALA A 182 4.11 13.24 7.17
CA ALA A 182 5.35 13.30 6.41
C ALA A 182 6.57 12.89 7.27
N LEU A 183 6.67 13.37 8.51
CA LEU A 183 7.76 13.03 9.42
C LEU A 183 7.79 11.53 9.76
N LEU A 184 6.63 10.91 9.98
CA LEU A 184 6.53 9.46 10.18
C LEU A 184 6.97 8.69 8.93
N GLY A 185 6.56 9.14 7.75
CA GLY A 185 7.00 8.54 6.50
C GLY A 185 8.51 8.68 6.30
N ILE A 186 9.08 9.86 6.53
CA ILE A 186 10.54 10.09 6.47
C ILE A 186 11.27 9.18 7.46
N THR A 187 10.77 9.05 8.68
CA THR A 187 11.33 8.14 9.68
C THR A 187 11.37 6.70 9.14
N GLY A 188 10.27 6.22 8.55
CA GLY A 188 10.24 4.89 7.92
C GLY A 188 11.24 4.73 6.77
N ILE A 189 11.46 5.78 5.97
CA ILE A 189 12.47 5.78 4.89
C ILE A 189 13.89 5.74 5.47
N VAL A 190 14.17 6.53 6.50
CA VAL A 190 15.49 6.55 7.18
C VAL A 190 15.81 5.19 7.78
N PHE A 191 14.84 4.53 8.39
CA PHE A 191 15.00 3.20 8.98
C PHE A 191 14.78 2.05 7.99
N HIS A 192 14.64 2.32 6.69
CA HIS A 192 14.34 1.33 5.65
C HIS A 192 15.16 0.04 5.76
N GLN A 193 16.48 0.16 5.89
CA GLN A 193 17.35 -1.03 5.95
C GLN A 193 17.05 -1.91 7.17
N LYS A 194 16.87 -1.30 8.35
CA LYS A 194 16.53 -2.05 9.58
C LYS A 194 15.17 -2.73 9.46
N LEU A 195 14.19 -2.02 8.91
CA LEU A 195 12.85 -2.56 8.68
C LEU A 195 12.88 -3.71 7.68
N MET A 196 13.62 -3.58 6.57
CA MET A 196 13.77 -4.64 5.58
C MET A 196 14.48 -5.87 6.13
N THR A 197 15.51 -5.71 6.95
CA THR A 197 16.17 -6.83 7.64
C THR A 197 15.17 -7.57 8.52
N PHE A 198 14.44 -6.85 9.36
CA PHE A 198 13.41 -7.44 10.23
C PHE A 198 12.34 -8.19 9.43
N ILE A 199 11.85 -7.60 8.34
CA ILE A 199 10.85 -8.21 7.45
C ILE A 199 11.44 -9.48 6.80
N THR A 200 12.68 -9.41 6.31
CA THR A 200 13.37 -10.56 5.69
C THR A 200 13.47 -11.73 6.67
N ASP A 201 13.86 -11.48 7.92
CA ASP A 201 13.92 -12.51 8.96
C ASP A 201 12.56 -13.18 9.19
N ARG A 202 11.48 -12.41 9.13
CA ARG A 202 10.11 -12.95 9.23
C ARG A 202 9.76 -13.86 8.07
N TYR A 203 10.11 -13.47 6.84
CA TYR A 203 9.91 -14.31 5.66
C TYR A 203 10.72 -15.60 5.72
N VAL A 204 11.99 -15.52 6.12
CA VAL A 204 12.85 -16.70 6.29
C VAL A 204 12.22 -17.69 7.29
N LYS A 205 11.78 -17.20 8.46
CA LYS A 205 11.10 -18.01 9.48
C LYS A 205 9.78 -18.60 9.00
N SER A 206 9.11 -17.93 8.08
CA SER A 206 7.80 -18.36 7.53
C SER A 206 7.92 -19.22 6.27
N LYS A 207 9.11 -19.40 5.71
CA LYS A 207 9.37 -19.99 4.40
C LYS A 207 8.61 -21.31 4.15
N TYR A 208 8.84 -22.28 5.00
CA TYR A 208 8.25 -23.62 4.81
C TYR A 208 6.74 -23.60 4.97
N LYS A 209 6.21 -22.86 5.96
CA LYS A 209 4.77 -22.70 6.16
C LYS A 209 4.07 -22.06 4.95
N MET A 210 4.77 -21.16 4.24
CA MET A 210 4.26 -20.53 3.02
C MET A 210 4.29 -21.50 1.84
N ILE A 211 5.38 -22.25 1.67
CA ILE A 211 5.52 -23.27 0.62
C ILE A 211 4.42 -24.33 0.77
N ASP A 212 4.22 -24.86 1.98
CA ASP A 212 3.21 -25.87 2.25
C ASP A 212 1.80 -25.33 1.96
N ALA A 213 1.47 -24.13 2.46
CA ALA A 213 0.17 -23.52 2.24
C ALA A 213 -0.12 -23.27 0.75
N PHE A 214 0.85 -22.80 -0.02
CA PHE A 214 0.69 -22.56 -1.45
C PHE A 214 0.72 -23.86 -2.30
N SER A 215 1.12 -24.98 -1.73
CA SER A 215 1.12 -26.28 -2.41
C SER A 215 -0.16 -27.09 -2.19
N GLN A 216 -0.93 -26.79 -1.15
CA GLN A 216 -2.14 -27.57 -0.76
C GLN A 216 -3.39 -27.17 -1.56
N ASP A 217 -3.41 -26.01 -2.18
CA ASP A 217 -4.58 -25.49 -2.91
C ASP A 217 -4.49 -25.75 -4.45
N ASN A 218 -3.63 -26.67 -4.90
CA ASN A 218 -3.52 -27.10 -6.30
C ASN A 218 -4.19 -28.44 -6.56
#